data_64439335825106504972b5d8ffec5b14
#
_entry.id   64439335825106504972b5d8ffec5b14
#
_cell.length_a   1.000
_cell.length_b   1.000
_cell.length_c   1.000
_cell.angle_alpha   90.00
_cell.angle_beta   90.00
_cell.angle_gamma   90.00
#
_symmetry.space_group_name_H-M   'P 1'
#
loop_
_entity.id
_entity.type
_entity.pdbx_description
1 polymer ?
#
loop_
_entity_poly.entity_id
_entity_poly.type
_entity_poly.pdbx_seq_one_letter_code
_entity_poly.pdbx_strand_id
1 'polypeptide(L)'
;MSDHLLLQCDNLSKTYQEGNLQTSVLRNVSFTMQPGEMMAIVGSSGSGKSTLLHLLGGLDSPTSGEVIFKGQVLNKLSSAAKAELRNRDLGFIYQFHHLLPDFTALENTAMPLLIGGMKPAQAQEKAQEMLAAVGLDKRSAHRPSELSGGERQRVAIARALVNNPALVLADEPTGNLDQRTADSIFDLLGELNVRQGTAFLVVTHDLQLAKRLSRQLEMRDGHLQAQLTLLGAE
;
A
#
# COMPACT_ATOMS: atom_id res chain seq x y z
N MET A 1 -19.47 -11.01 -19.34
CA MET A 1 -19.17 -11.11 -17.90
C MET A 1 -18.27 -9.92 -17.62
N SER A 2 -18.79 -8.88 -16.97
CA SER A 2 -17.95 -7.73 -16.58
C SER A 2 -17.02 -8.20 -15.46
N ASP A 3 -15.75 -8.40 -15.78
CA ASP A 3 -14.71 -8.58 -14.79
C ASP A 3 -14.78 -7.40 -13.84
N HIS A 4 -15.14 -7.65 -12.59
CA HIS A 4 -15.21 -6.61 -11.58
C HIS A 4 -13.80 -6.23 -11.18
N LEU A 5 -13.20 -5.27 -11.92
CA LEU A 5 -11.90 -4.72 -11.61
C LEU A 5 -11.93 -4.11 -10.20
N LEU A 6 -10.88 -4.38 -9.40
CA LEU A 6 -10.71 -3.75 -8.11
C LEU A 6 -10.28 -2.30 -8.26
N LEU A 7 -9.26 -2.08 -9.10
CA LEU A 7 -8.67 -0.78 -9.36
C LEU A 7 -8.47 -0.60 -10.87
N GLN A 8 -8.79 0.58 -11.38
CA GLN A 8 -8.52 1.00 -12.74
C GLN A 8 -7.93 2.41 -12.71
N CYS A 9 -6.86 2.60 -13.43
CA CYS A 9 -6.15 3.85 -13.60
C CYS A 9 -6.18 4.19 -15.09
N ASP A 10 -6.80 5.31 -15.47
CA ASP A 10 -7.01 5.70 -16.86
C ASP A 10 -6.32 7.03 -17.16
N ASN A 11 -5.28 6.99 -18.02
CA ASN A 11 -4.55 8.15 -18.53
C ASN A 11 -4.14 9.15 -17.44
N LEU A 12 -3.72 8.62 -16.28
CA LEU A 12 -3.43 9.40 -15.09
C LEU A 12 -2.16 10.22 -15.28
N SER A 13 -2.26 11.53 -15.09
CA SER A 13 -1.12 12.44 -15.16
C SER A 13 -1.07 13.34 -13.94
N LYS A 14 0.14 13.68 -13.50
CA LYS A 14 0.37 14.61 -12.39
C LYS A 14 1.50 15.57 -12.71
N THR A 15 1.17 16.86 -12.63
CA THR A 15 2.12 17.97 -12.73
C THR A 15 2.00 18.83 -11.48
N TYR A 16 3.10 19.06 -10.79
CA TYR A 16 3.19 20.01 -9.69
C TYR A 16 3.60 21.37 -10.22
N GLN A 17 3.05 22.42 -9.64
CA GLN A 17 3.39 23.81 -9.99
C GLN A 17 3.90 24.53 -8.73
N GLU A 18 5.13 25.00 -8.80
CA GLU A 18 5.76 25.84 -7.77
C GLU A 18 6.16 27.18 -8.42
N GLY A 19 5.34 28.21 -8.20
CA GLY A 19 5.52 29.50 -8.87
C GLY A 19 5.43 29.34 -10.40
N ASN A 20 6.52 29.65 -11.11
CA ASN A 20 6.61 29.51 -12.57
C ASN A 20 7.19 28.15 -13.02
N LEU A 21 7.64 27.29 -12.09
CA LEU A 21 8.19 25.98 -12.42
C LEU A 21 7.07 24.95 -12.47
N GLN A 22 7.01 24.20 -13.57
CA GLN A 22 6.11 23.05 -13.73
C GLN A 22 6.94 21.76 -13.79
N THR A 23 6.64 20.82 -12.90
CA THR A 23 7.29 19.51 -12.84
C THR A 23 6.27 18.42 -13.15
N SER A 24 6.34 17.81 -14.33
CA SER A 24 5.51 16.68 -14.72
C SER A 24 6.09 15.39 -14.14
N VAL A 25 5.37 14.77 -13.20
CA VAL A 25 5.83 13.59 -12.46
C VAL A 25 5.22 12.31 -13.02
N LEU A 26 3.94 12.33 -13.43
CA LEU A 26 3.26 11.19 -14.06
C LEU A 26 2.68 11.60 -15.41
N ARG A 27 2.77 10.70 -16.38
CA ARG A 27 2.42 10.96 -17.79
C ARG A 27 1.60 9.81 -18.36
N ASN A 28 0.29 10.01 -18.49
CA ASN A 28 -0.65 9.06 -19.12
C ASN A 28 -0.52 7.62 -18.60
N VAL A 29 -0.43 7.45 -17.28
CA VAL A 29 -0.32 6.15 -16.63
C VAL A 29 -1.67 5.44 -16.70
N SER A 30 -1.70 4.22 -17.24
CA SER A 30 -2.91 3.39 -17.33
C SER A 30 -2.61 1.95 -16.98
N PHE A 31 -3.39 1.36 -16.08
CA PHE A 31 -3.37 -0.06 -15.74
C PHE A 31 -4.63 -0.45 -14.98
N THR A 32 -4.83 -1.74 -14.82
CA THR A 32 -5.94 -2.31 -14.04
C THR A 32 -5.40 -3.30 -13.02
N MET A 33 -6.19 -3.60 -11.99
CA MET A 33 -5.86 -4.59 -10.97
C MET A 33 -7.11 -5.37 -10.56
N GLN A 34 -6.94 -6.69 -10.40
CA GLN A 34 -8.00 -7.60 -9.99
C GLN A 34 -8.10 -7.72 -8.47
N PRO A 35 -9.26 -8.12 -7.90
CA PRO A 35 -9.35 -8.50 -6.49
C PRO A 35 -8.35 -9.62 -6.15
N GLY A 36 -7.65 -9.49 -5.01
CA GLY A 36 -6.68 -10.46 -4.54
C GLY A 36 -5.35 -10.51 -5.33
N GLU A 37 -5.19 -9.68 -6.36
CA GLU A 37 -3.94 -9.62 -7.13
C GLU A 37 -2.79 -9.04 -6.30
N MET A 38 -1.59 -9.61 -6.45
CA MET A 38 -0.35 -9.04 -5.93
C MET A 38 0.48 -8.51 -7.09
N MET A 39 0.65 -7.20 -7.17
CA MET A 39 1.35 -6.53 -8.27
C MET A 39 2.49 -5.66 -7.75
N ALA A 40 3.61 -5.66 -8.48
CA ALA A 40 4.72 -4.74 -8.25
C ALA A 40 4.77 -3.65 -9.30
N ILE A 41 5.11 -2.43 -8.89
CA ILE A 41 5.59 -1.37 -9.77
C ILE A 41 7.03 -1.06 -9.39
N VAL A 42 7.95 -1.38 -10.29
CA VAL A 42 9.38 -1.16 -10.08
C VAL A 42 9.84 0.11 -10.79
N GLY A 43 10.90 0.73 -10.29
CA GLY A 43 11.50 1.92 -10.91
C GLY A 43 12.53 2.58 -10.01
N SER A 44 13.38 3.43 -10.59
CA SER A 44 14.37 4.19 -9.86
C SER A 44 13.74 5.19 -8.89
N SER A 45 14.53 5.69 -7.94
CA SER A 45 14.11 6.82 -7.09
C SER A 45 13.72 8.02 -7.96
N GLY A 46 12.65 8.72 -7.59
CA GLY A 46 12.14 9.87 -8.35
C GLY A 46 11.35 9.53 -9.62
N SER A 47 11.12 8.27 -9.96
CA SER A 47 10.35 7.89 -11.17
C SER A 47 8.85 8.18 -11.09
N GLY A 48 8.31 8.56 -9.91
CA GLY A 48 6.89 8.88 -9.70
C GLY A 48 6.09 7.84 -8.91
N LYS A 49 6.70 6.75 -8.42
CA LYS A 49 6.03 5.63 -7.73
C LYS A 49 5.19 6.06 -6.52
N SER A 50 5.78 6.82 -5.58
CA SER A 50 5.08 7.31 -4.39
C SER A 50 3.96 8.29 -4.74
N THR A 51 4.18 9.15 -5.76
CA THR A 51 3.12 10.03 -6.29
C THR A 51 1.95 9.20 -6.82
N LEU A 52 2.23 8.13 -7.58
CA LEU A 52 1.18 7.24 -8.06
C LEU A 52 0.40 6.64 -6.89
N LEU A 53 1.06 6.10 -5.86
CA LEU A 53 0.37 5.55 -4.68
C LEU A 53 -0.52 6.58 -3.99
N HIS A 54 -0.08 7.84 -3.88
CA HIS A 54 -0.89 8.91 -3.28
C HIS A 54 -2.15 9.19 -4.10
N LEU A 55 -2.06 9.18 -5.43
CA LEU A 55 -3.23 9.36 -6.30
C LEU A 55 -4.19 8.18 -6.21
N LEU A 56 -3.66 6.94 -6.24
CA LEU A 56 -4.46 5.71 -6.11
C LEU A 56 -5.17 5.63 -4.75
N GLY A 57 -4.54 6.14 -3.71
CA GLY A 57 -5.13 6.21 -2.37
C GLY A 57 -6.02 7.42 -2.12
N GLY A 58 -6.19 8.30 -3.10
CA GLY A 58 -6.99 9.53 -2.95
C GLY A 58 -6.43 10.50 -1.90
N LEU A 59 -5.11 10.43 -1.62
CA LEU A 59 -4.38 11.36 -0.76
C LEU A 59 -4.03 12.64 -1.51
N ASP A 60 -3.89 12.55 -2.83
CA ASP A 60 -3.69 13.68 -3.74
C ASP A 60 -4.64 13.55 -4.93
N SER A 61 -4.76 14.58 -5.75
CA SER A 61 -5.62 14.61 -6.94
C SER A 61 -4.77 14.66 -8.22
N PRO A 62 -5.14 13.92 -9.26
CA PRO A 62 -4.44 13.99 -10.54
C PRO A 62 -4.67 15.35 -11.22
N THR A 63 -3.75 15.72 -12.11
CA THR A 63 -3.91 16.87 -13.01
C THR A 63 -4.88 16.50 -14.15
N SER A 64 -4.82 15.25 -14.64
CA SER A 64 -5.77 14.69 -15.61
C SER A 64 -5.86 13.18 -15.46
N GLY A 65 -6.86 12.57 -16.08
CA GLY A 65 -7.16 11.15 -15.94
C GLY A 65 -7.99 10.83 -14.71
N GLU A 66 -8.28 9.57 -14.51
CA GLU A 66 -9.16 9.10 -13.44
C GLU A 66 -8.60 7.87 -12.73
N VAL A 67 -8.89 7.77 -11.44
CA VAL A 67 -8.70 6.55 -10.63
C VAL A 67 -10.08 6.02 -10.28
N ILE A 68 -10.36 4.79 -10.65
CA ILE A 68 -11.62 4.10 -10.37
C ILE A 68 -11.33 2.94 -9.44
N PHE A 69 -11.89 2.97 -8.24
CA PHE A 69 -11.73 1.93 -7.23
C PHE A 69 -13.12 1.34 -6.88
N LYS A 70 -13.27 0.02 -7.04
CA LYS A 70 -14.54 -0.68 -6.84
C LYS A 70 -15.71 -0.02 -7.61
N GLY A 71 -15.44 0.45 -8.84
CA GLY A 71 -16.42 1.14 -9.69
C GLY A 71 -16.67 2.60 -9.32
N GLN A 72 -16.01 3.16 -8.32
CA GLN A 72 -16.16 4.56 -7.91
C GLN A 72 -14.99 5.41 -8.39
N VAL A 73 -15.26 6.52 -9.07
CA VAL A 73 -14.25 7.48 -9.53
C VAL A 73 -13.79 8.32 -8.34
N LEU A 74 -12.56 8.10 -7.85
CA LEU A 74 -12.04 8.72 -6.64
C LEU A 74 -11.98 10.25 -6.72
N ASN A 75 -11.59 10.80 -7.87
CA ASN A 75 -11.47 12.25 -8.00
C ASN A 75 -12.84 12.98 -7.93
N LYS A 76 -13.94 12.27 -8.11
CA LYS A 76 -15.31 12.84 -8.00
C LYS A 76 -15.89 12.78 -6.58
N LEU A 77 -15.20 12.07 -5.67
CA LEU A 77 -15.64 11.96 -4.28
C LEU A 77 -15.27 13.21 -3.48
N SER A 78 -16.11 13.54 -2.50
CA SER A 78 -15.80 14.55 -1.49
C SER A 78 -14.63 14.11 -0.60
N SER A 79 -13.99 15.05 0.09
CA SER A 79 -12.89 14.73 1.02
C SER A 79 -13.33 13.77 2.13
N ALA A 80 -14.56 13.91 2.63
CA ALA A 80 -15.13 13.01 3.64
C ALA A 80 -15.34 11.59 3.07
N ALA A 81 -15.92 11.47 1.87
CA ALA A 81 -16.11 10.17 1.22
C ALA A 81 -14.78 9.48 0.89
N LYS A 82 -13.74 10.23 0.46
CA LYS A 82 -12.39 9.69 0.29
C LYS A 82 -11.79 9.19 1.60
N ALA A 83 -11.98 9.92 2.71
CA ALA A 83 -11.47 9.53 4.02
C ALA A 83 -12.16 8.25 4.53
N GLU A 84 -13.46 8.13 4.37
CA GLU A 84 -14.24 6.93 4.71
C GLU A 84 -13.79 5.72 3.87
N LEU A 85 -13.65 5.89 2.55
CA LEU A 85 -13.17 4.85 1.64
C LEU A 85 -11.75 4.39 2.02
N ARG A 86 -10.83 5.32 2.31
CA ARG A 86 -9.48 4.98 2.76
C ARG A 86 -9.50 4.18 4.06
N ASN A 87 -10.30 4.59 5.03
CA ASN A 87 -10.38 3.90 6.32
C ASN A 87 -10.92 2.47 6.16
N ARG A 88 -11.96 2.28 5.34
CA ARG A 88 -12.67 1.01 5.22
C ARG A 88 -12.02 0.05 4.24
N ASP A 89 -11.61 0.53 3.05
CA ASP A 89 -11.27 -0.32 1.91
C ASP A 89 -9.80 -0.27 1.51
N LEU A 90 -9.00 0.67 2.03
CA LEU A 90 -7.58 0.81 1.71
C LEU A 90 -6.69 0.65 2.94
N GLY A 91 -5.57 -0.08 2.77
CA GLY A 91 -4.47 -0.11 3.72
C GLY A 91 -3.24 0.60 3.16
N PHE A 92 -2.41 1.17 4.03
CA PHE A 92 -1.16 1.83 3.63
C PHE A 92 0.01 1.28 4.44
N ILE A 93 1.07 0.87 3.75
CA ILE A 93 2.34 0.47 4.33
C ILE A 93 3.41 1.39 3.76
N TYR A 94 4.19 2.04 4.63
CA TYR A 94 5.24 2.97 4.25
C TYR A 94 6.61 2.47 4.65
N GLN A 95 7.65 2.88 3.93
CA GLN A 95 9.05 2.56 4.20
C GLN A 95 9.49 2.93 5.63
N PHE A 96 9.05 4.10 6.13
CA PHE A 96 9.37 4.58 7.48
C PHE A 96 8.31 4.25 8.53
N HIS A 97 7.42 3.28 8.24
CA HIS A 97 6.35 2.74 9.10
C HIS A 97 5.28 3.76 9.50
N HIS A 98 5.64 5.01 9.77
CA HIS A 98 4.78 6.10 10.25
C HIS A 98 3.90 5.67 11.45
N LEU A 99 4.50 4.95 12.39
CA LEU A 99 3.85 4.60 13.65
C LEU A 99 3.81 5.83 14.55
N LEU A 100 2.74 5.94 15.32
CA LEU A 100 2.57 6.96 16.34
C LEU A 100 3.49 6.61 17.52
N PRO A 101 4.51 7.43 17.85
CA PRO A 101 5.59 7.06 18.77
C PRO A 101 5.12 6.90 20.23
N ASP A 102 4.09 7.64 20.61
CA ASP A 102 3.54 7.62 21.97
C ASP A 102 2.54 6.48 22.22
N PHE A 103 2.14 5.77 21.16
CA PHE A 103 1.17 4.68 21.19
C PHE A 103 1.88 3.33 21.11
N THR A 104 1.35 2.35 21.84
CA THR A 104 1.80 0.95 21.77
C THR A 104 1.52 0.33 20.41
N ALA A 105 2.08 -0.86 20.15
CA ALA A 105 1.77 -1.65 18.95
C ALA A 105 0.26 -1.94 18.84
N LEU A 106 -0.39 -2.27 19.96
CA LEU A 106 -1.83 -2.51 20.02
C LEU A 106 -2.62 -1.27 19.64
N GLU A 107 -2.29 -0.12 20.22
CA GLU A 107 -2.99 1.14 19.96
C GLU A 107 -2.77 1.62 18.51
N ASN A 108 -1.53 1.52 17.98
CA ASN A 108 -1.25 1.80 16.57
C ASN A 108 -2.10 0.92 15.64
N THR A 109 -2.23 -0.36 15.95
CA THR A 109 -3.02 -1.32 15.15
C THR A 109 -4.51 -1.07 15.28
N ALA A 110 -5.01 -0.71 16.47
CA ALA A 110 -6.43 -0.44 16.73
C ALA A 110 -6.92 0.90 16.14
N MET A 111 -6.02 1.85 15.85
CA MET A 111 -6.36 3.21 15.44
C MET A 111 -7.32 3.28 14.24
N PRO A 112 -7.15 2.54 13.13
CA PRO A 112 -8.10 2.57 12.02
C PRO A 112 -9.50 2.11 12.41
N LEU A 113 -9.63 1.14 13.31
CA LEU A 113 -10.92 0.64 13.80
C LEU A 113 -11.63 1.70 14.64
N LEU A 114 -10.88 2.40 15.51
CA LEU A 114 -11.41 3.48 16.33
C LEU A 114 -11.86 4.68 15.50
N ILE A 115 -11.08 5.06 14.48
CA ILE A 115 -11.46 6.10 13.51
C ILE A 115 -12.73 5.70 12.77
N GLY A 116 -12.90 4.42 12.44
CA GLY A 116 -14.12 3.86 11.84
C GLY A 116 -15.32 3.78 12.78
N GLY A 117 -15.18 4.22 14.04
CA GLY A 117 -16.27 4.26 15.02
C GLY A 117 -16.49 2.96 15.78
N MET A 118 -15.57 1.99 15.71
CA MET A 118 -15.65 0.76 16.49
C MET A 118 -15.46 1.04 17.98
N LYS A 119 -16.20 0.30 18.84
CA LYS A 119 -16.04 0.43 20.29
C LYS A 119 -14.64 0.02 20.73
N PRO A 120 -14.00 0.74 21.69
CA PRO A 120 -12.62 0.50 22.09
C PRO A 120 -12.29 -0.96 22.43
N ALA A 121 -13.11 -1.65 23.20
CA ALA A 121 -12.88 -3.04 23.57
C ALA A 121 -12.85 -3.98 22.35
N GLN A 122 -13.76 -3.80 21.40
CA GLN A 122 -13.79 -4.58 20.15
C GLN A 122 -12.60 -4.24 19.24
N ALA A 123 -12.19 -2.97 19.18
CA ALA A 123 -11.04 -2.54 18.42
C ALA A 123 -9.74 -3.14 18.97
N GLN A 124 -9.58 -3.20 20.30
CA GLN A 124 -8.44 -3.83 20.94
C GLN A 124 -8.38 -5.34 20.69
N GLU A 125 -9.52 -6.05 20.78
CA GLU A 125 -9.60 -7.49 20.50
C GLU A 125 -9.15 -7.80 19.06
N LYS A 126 -9.72 -7.12 18.06
CA LYS A 126 -9.31 -7.28 16.65
C LYS A 126 -7.87 -6.90 16.39
N ALA A 127 -7.39 -5.83 17.02
CA ALA A 127 -6.00 -5.42 16.89
C ALA A 127 -5.04 -6.47 17.51
N GLN A 128 -5.41 -7.08 18.63
CA GLN A 128 -4.64 -8.16 19.24
C GLN A 128 -4.59 -9.40 18.34
N GLU A 129 -5.71 -9.78 17.74
CA GLU A 129 -5.78 -10.89 16.76
C GLU A 129 -4.88 -10.60 15.55
N MET A 130 -4.89 -9.36 15.04
CA MET A 130 -4.06 -8.99 13.90
C MET A 130 -2.57 -8.97 14.27
N LEU A 131 -2.21 -8.48 15.47
CA LEU A 131 -0.83 -8.56 15.96
C LEU A 131 -0.35 -10.00 16.10
N ALA A 132 -1.19 -10.91 16.57
CA ALA A 132 -0.88 -12.34 16.62
C ALA A 132 -0.68 -12.90 15.19
N ALA A 133 -1.50 -12.50 14.22
CA ALA A 133 -1.39 -12.93 12.83
C ALA A 133 -0.06 -12.50 12.17
N VAL A 134 0.53 -11.38 12.61
CA VAL A 134 1.85 -10.92 12.14
C VAL A 134 3.00 -11.37 13.07
N GLY A 135 2.74 -12.23 14.05
CA GLY A 135 3.74 -12.79 14.96
C GLY A 135 4.20 -11.84 16.08
N LEU A 136 3.35 -10.90 16.49
CA LEU A 136 3.64 -9.89 17.53
C LEU A 136 2.70 -9.97 18.75
N ASP A 137 2.11 -11.12 19.03
CA ASP A 137 1.21 -11.34 20.16
C ASP A 137 1.81 -10.89 21.51
N LYS A 138 3.12 -11.14 21.72
CA LYS A 138 3.86 -10.78 22.93
C LYS A 138 4.42 -9.36 22.94
N ARG A 139 4.23 -8.60 21.85
CA ARG A 139 4.76 -7.24 21.67
C ARG A 139 3.67 -6.16 21.70
N SER A 140 2.42 -6.53 21.94
CA SER A 140 1.26 -5.62 21.88
C SER A 140 1.40 -4.37 22.76
N ALA A 141 2.01 -4.49 23.94
CA ALA A 141 2.22 -3.38 24.89
C ALA A 141 3.48 -2.54 24.62
N HIS A 142 4.33 -2.92 23.66
CA HIS A 142 5.56 -2.19 23.35
C HIS A 142 5.29 -0.97 22.49
N ARG A 143 6.05 0.10 22.73
CA ARG A 143 6.07 1.30 21.88
C ARG A 143 7.06 1.14 20.71
N PRO A 144 6.92 1.92 19.63
CA PRO A 144 7.81 1.82 18.45
C PRO A 144 9.30 1.91 18.80
N SER A 145 9.69 2.69 19.81
CA SER A 145 11.08 2.80 20.28
C SER A 145 11.64 1.53 20.92
N GLU A 146 10.77 0.62 21.36
CA GLU A 146 11.13 -0.64 22.01
C GLU A 146 11.11 -1.83 21.03
N LEU A 147 10.79 -1.58 19.75
CA LEU A 147 10.66 -2.57 18.69
C LEU A 147 11.83 -2.48 17.71
N SER A 148 12.25 -3.62 17.20
CA SER A 148 13.18 -3.70 16.05
C SER A 148 12.56 -3.12 14.77
N GLY A 149 13.37 -2.88 13.73
CA GLY A 149 12.88 -2.42 12.43
C GLY A 149 11.83 -3.35 11.82
N GLY A 150 12.10 -4.65 11.83
CA GLY A 150 11.17 -5.66 11.34
C GLY A 150 9.89 -5.77 12.17
N GLU A 151 9.97 -5.64 13.51
CA GLU A 151 8.79 -5.62 14.38
C GLU A 151 7.94 -4.36 14.11
N ARG A 152 8.56 -3.19 13.96
CA ARG A 152 7.82 -1.96 13.55
C ARG A 152 7.12 -2.14 12.21
N GLN A 153 7.77 -2.79 11.24
CA GLN A 153 7.14 -3.06 9.94
C GLN A 153 5.94 -4.01 10.08
N ARG A 154 6.04 -5.05 10.91
CA ARG A 154 4.92 -5.95 11.20
C ARG A 154 3.75 -5.22 11.87
N VAL A 155 4.00 -4.26 12.77
CA VAL A 155 2.95 -3.39 13.34
C VAL A 155 2.31 -2.53 12.25
N ALA A 156 3.10 -1.94 11.33
CA ALA A 156 2.56 -1.15 10.22
C ALA A 156 1.70 -2.01 9.26
N ILE A 157 2.09 -3.26 9.01
CA ILE A 157 1.30 -4.24 8.24
C ILE A 157 0.00 -4.57 8.97
N ALA A 158 0.06 -4.87 10.27
CA ALA A 158 -1.12 -5.14 11.09
C ALA A 158 -2.11 -3.96 11.06
N ARG A 159 -1.61 -2.74 11.24
CA ARG A 159 -2.42 -1.53 11.14
C ARG A 159 -3.07 -1.35 9.77
N ALA A 160 -2.35 -1.66 8.69
CA ALA A 160 -2.88 -1.56 7.34
C ALA A 160 -3.99 -2.57 7.04
N LEU A 161 -3.95 -3.75 7.67
CA LEU A 161 -4.85 -4.88 7.38
C LEU A 161 -5.99 -5.07 8.39
N VAL A 162 -5.98 -4.38 9.53
CA VAL A 162 -6.93 -4.61 10.63
C VAL A 162 -8.40 -4.38 10.24
N ASN A 163 -8.67 -3.53 9.26
CA ASN A 163 -10.01 -3.30 8.69
C ASN A 163 -10.38 -4.28 7.57
N ASN A 164 -9.56 -5.30 7.27
CA ASN A 164 -9.73 -6.20 6.12
C ASN A 164 -9.93 -5.42 4.80
N PRO A 165 -8.99 -4.54 4.42
CA PRO A 165 -9.14 -3.72 3.24
C PRO A 165 -9.14 -4.56 1.96
N ALA A 166 -9.79 -4.07 0.91
CA ALA A 166 -9.78 -4.71 -0.40
C ALA A 166 -8.41 -4.56 -1.10
N LEU A 167 -7.67 -3.47 -0.82
CA LEU A 167 -6.37 -3.16 -1.41
C LEU A 167 -5.42 -2.57 -0.37
N VAL A 168 -4.18 -3.05 -0.37
CA VAL A 168 -3.07 -2.44 0.35
C VAL A 168 -2.11 -1.80 -0.65
N LEU A 169 -1.80 -0.53 -0.42
CA LEU A 169 -0.80 0.26 -1.13
C LEU A 169 0.48 0.29 -0.29
N ALA A 170 1.56 -0.32 -0.79
CA ALA A 170 2.82 -0.45 -0.07
C ALA A 170 3.94 0.31 -0.77
N ASP A 171 4.51 1.31 -0.09
CA ASP A 171 5.63 2.12 -0.57
C ASP A 171 6.93 1.62 0.08
N GLU A 172 7.77 0.93 -0.71
CA GLU A 172 9.07 0.37 -0.30
C GLU A 172 8.97 -0.40 1.05
N PRO A 173 8.07 -1.40 1.19
CA PRO A 173 7.73 -1.99 2.49
C PRO A 173 8.89 -2.69 3.19
N THR A 174 10.01 -2.90 2.50
CA THR A 174 11.22 -3.57 2.99
C THR A 174 12.49 -2.73 2.85
N GLY A 175 12.39 -1.50 2.34
CA GLY A 175 13.53 -0.68 1.93
C GLY A 175 14.53 -0.31 3.03
N ASN A 176 14.13 -0.41 4.31
CA ASN A 176 14.98 -0.12 5.47
C ASN A 176 15.35 -1.37 6.29
N LEU A 177 15.15 -2.56 5.75
CA LEU A 177 15.37 -3.82 6.42
C LEU A 177 16.57 -4.57 5.81
N ASP A 178 17.23 -5.40 6.64
CA ASP A 178 18.18 -6.37 6.11
C ASP A 178 17.46 -7.43 5.26
N GLN A 179 18.23 -8.10 4.37
CA GLN A 179 17.68 -9.03 3.39
C GLN A 179 16.82 -10.14 4.02
N ARG A 180 17.29 -10.74 5.11
CA ARG A 180 16.56 -11.84 5.78
C ARG A 180 15.23 -11.36 6.35
N THR A 181 15.22 -10.19 6.96
CA THR A 181 13.99 -9.55 7.48
C THR A 181 13.07 -9.16 6.34
N ALA A 182 13.60 -8.61 5.23
CA ALA A 182 12.85 -8.26 4.04
C ALA A 182 12.13 -9.48 3.45
N ASP A 183 12.83 -10.60 3.28
CA ASP A 183 12.25 -11.86 2.80
C ASP A 183 11.11 -12.34 3.70
N SER A 184 11.33 -12.32 5.03
CA SER A 184 10.30 -12.69 6.01
C SER A 184 9.05 -11.78 5.97
N ILE A 185 9.21 -10.49 5.71
CA ILE A 185 8.09 -9.56 5.52
C ILE A 185 7.33 -9.88 4.23
N PHE A 186 8.04 -10.19 3.15
CA PHE A 186 7.40 -10.53 1.88
C PHE A 186 6.61 -11.84 1.96
N ASP A 187 7.17 -12.87 2.64
CA ASP A 187 6.46 -14.12 2.91
C ASP A 187 5.16 -13.84 3.69
N LEU A 188 5.24 -13.03 4.73
CA LEU A 188 4.08 -12.61 5.51
C LEU A 188 3.01 -11.93 4.65
N LEU A 189 3.40 -11.00 3.76
CA LEU A 189 2.42 -10.35 2.86
C LEU A 189 1.74 -11.36 1.94
N GLY A 190 2.47 -12.35 1.43
CA GLY A 190 1.91 -13.45 0.64
C GLY A 190 0.92 -14.32 1.42
N GLU A 191 1.26 -14.69 2.65
CA GLU A 191 0.37 -15.45 3.54
C GLU A 191 -0.93 -14.67 3.84
N LEU A 192 -0.82 -13.38 4.15
CA LEU A 192 -1.97 -12.52 4.43
C LEU A 192 -2.83 -12.28 3.19
N ASN A 193 -2.23 -12.16 1.99
CA ASN A 193 -2.97 -12.10 0.74
C ASN A 193 -3.84 -13.33 0.53
N VAL A 194 -3.27 -14.53 0.67
CA VAL A 194 -4.01 -15.80 0.50
C VAL A 194 -5.11 -15.93 1.57
N ARG A 195 -4.81 -15.56 2.82
CA ARG A 195 -5.74 -15.73 3.95
C ARG A 195 -6.92 -14.76 3.90
N GLN A 196 -6.70 -13.50 3.50
CA GLN A 196 -7.71 -12.44 3.55
C GLN A 196 -8.29 -12.09 2.19
N GLY A 197 -7.66 -12.51 1.09
CA GLY A 197 -8.05 -12.11 -0.27
C GLY A 197 -7.77 -10.63 -0.59
N THR A 198 -7.00 -9.95 0.28
CA THR A 198 -6.60 -8.55 0.07
C THR A 198 -5.63 -8.43 -1.10
N ALA A 199 -5.88 -7.53 -2.04
CA ALA A 199 -4.94 -7.21 -3.09
C ALA A 199 -3.78 -6.35 -2.57
N PHE A 200 -2.58 -6.50 -3.16
CA PHE A 200 -1.40 -5.70 -2.79
C PHE A 200 -0.78 -5.05 -4.03
N LEU A 201 -0.65 -3.73 -4.01
CA LEU A 201 0.17 -2.99 -4.94
C LEU A 201 1.43 -2.52 -4.21
N VAL A 202 2.57 -3.09 -4.59
CA VAL A 202 3.86 -2.80 -3.98
C VAL A 202 4.69 -1.97 -4.94
N VAL A 203 5.11 -0.78 -4.53
CA VAL A 203 6.13 -0.03 -5.28
C VAL A 203 7.48 -0.25 -4.62
N THR A 204 8.49 -0.55 -5.43
CA THR A 204 9.84 -0.85 -4.93
C THR A 204 10.90 -0.63 -6.01
N HIS A 205 12.14 -0.43 -5.59
CA HIS A 205 13.30 -0.48 -6.46
C HIS A 205 13.99 -1.87 -6.43
N ASP A 206 13.56 -2.76 -5.53
CA ASP A 206 14.11 -4.12 -5.41
C ASP A 206 13.45 -5.06 -6.43
N LEU A 207 14.21 -5.33 -7.51
CA LEU A 207 13.77 -6.23 -8.59
C LEU A 207 13.65 -7.69 -8.15
N GLN A 208 14.43 -8.13 -7.15
CA GLN A 208 14.37 -9.52 -6.69
C GLN A 208 13.09 -9.79 -5.93
N LEU A 209 12.68 -8.86 -5.05
CA LEU A 209 11.41 -8.94 -4.36
C LEU A 209 10.23 -8.80 -5.33
N ALA A 210 10.31 -7.87 -6.29
CA ALA A 210 9.26 -7.68 -7.30
C ALA A 210 8.99 -8.95 -8.12
N LYS A 211 10.02 -9.74 -8.46
CA LYS A 211 9.88 -11.02 -9.20
C LYS A 211 9.05 -12.07 -8.47
N ARG A 212 8.85 -11.93 -7.16
CA ARG A 212 8.02 -12.83 -6.35
C ARG A 212 6.53 -12.55 -6.48
N LEU A 213 6.15 -11.40 -7.06
CA LEU A 213 4.76 -11.01 -7.28
C LEU A 213 4.27 -11.47 -8.65
N SER A 214 2.96 -11.72 -8.74
CA SER A 214 2.33 -12.32 -9.92
C SER A 214 2.41 -11.46 -11.18
N ARG A 215 2.49 -10.14 -11.01
CA ARG A 215 2.57 -9.18 -12.10
C ARG A 215 3.50 -8.03 -11.77
N GLN A 216 4.26 -7.58 -12.78
CA GLN A 216 5.20 -6.50 -12.63
C GLN A 216 5.03 -5.47 -13.73
N LEU A 217 5.10 -4.21 -13.35
CA LEU A 217 5.13 -3.06 -14.26
C LEU A 217 6.39 -2.24 -13.94
N GLU A 218 6.97 -1.58 -14.94
CA GLU A 218 8.10 -0.69 -14.77
C GLU A 218 7.66 0.77 -14.90
N MET A 219 8.03 1.59 -13.92
CA MET A 219 7.85 3.04 -13.98
C MET A 219 9.17 3.71 -14.32
N ARG A 220 9.18 4.41 -15.45
CA ARG A 220 10.35 5.14 -15.93
C ARG A 220 9.94 6.53 -16.43
N ASP A 221 10.57 7.57 -15.89
CA ASP A 221 10.34 8.97 -16.25
C ASP A 221 8.85 9.38 -16.26
N GLY A 222 8.10 8.89 -15.28
CA GLY A 222 6.66 9.15 -15.13
C GLY A 222 5.75 8.31 -16.04
N HIS A 223 6.30 7.42 -16.86
CA HIS A 223 5.56 6.49 -17.70
C HIS A 223 5.54 5.09 -17.12
N LEU A 224 4.41 4.39 -17.28
CA LEU A 224 4.28 3.01 -16.89
C LEU A 224 4.37 2.11 -18.13
N GLN A 225 5.22 1.08 -18.05
CA GLN A 225 5.42 0.09 -19.11
C GLN A 225 5.23 -1.32 -18.54
N ALA A 226 4.71 -2.25 -19.36
CA ALA A 226 4.75 -3.65 -19.00
C ALA A 226 6.22 -4.07 -18.92
N GLN A 227 6.64 -4.70 -17.82
CA GLN A 227 7.98 -5.24 -17.72
C GLN A 227 8.07 -6.41 -18.71
N LEU A 228 8.94 -6.28 -19.72
CA LEU A 228 9.32 -7.40 -20.57
C LEU A 228 10.01 -8.42 -19.67
N THR A 229 9.33 -9.52 -19.36
CA THR A 229 10.00 -10.69 -18.82
C THR A 229 11.00 -11.11 -19.89
N LEU A 230 12.29 -10.88 -19.64
CA LEU A 230 13.35 -11.50 -20.44
C LEU A 230 13.18 -13.02 -20.23
N LEU A 231 12.40 -13.64 -21.10
CA LEU A 231 12.40 -15.09 -21.30
C LEU A 231 13.84 -15.47 -21.64
N GLY A 232 14.47 -16.21 -20.72
CA GLY A 232 15.66 -16.99 -20.85
C GLY A 232 16.62 -16.64 -21.99
N ALA A 233 17.77 -16.12 -21.61
CA ALA A 233 19.00 -16.52 -22.31
C ALA A 233 19.55 -17.71 -21.53
N GLU A 234 19.54 -18.86 -22.19
CA GLU A 234 20.19 -20.12 -21.82
C GLU A 234 21.66 -19.93 -21.45
#